data_59eb88f2e1488f4ea09ffb93b52d28b3
#
_entry.id   59eb88f2e1488f4ea09ffb93b52d28b3
#
_cell.length_a   1.000
_cell.length_b   1.000
_cell.length_c   1.000
_cell.angle_alpha   90.00
_cell.angle_beta   90.00
_cell.angle_gamma   90.00
#
_symmetry.space_group_name_H-M   'P 1'
#
loop_
_entity.id
_entity.type
_entity.pdbx_description
1 polymer ?
#
loop_
_entity_poly.entity_id
_entity_poly.type
_entity_poly.pdbx_seq_one_letter_code
_entity_poly.pdbx_strand_id
1 'polypeptide(L)'
;MQLASFLNKLIKDDGFILIDANSIKYIIGNPKKEKPIILRLLDKKLHYKLLFYPDLYFGEAYADGTLKIENGSLTDFLEITAKNIGRNKINIFAKLLNSLRGTYRYLTNFNFVKKSKTNVIHHYDISDELYDLFLDSKRQYSCAYFKNETDSLETAQNNKIEHIIKKLNLQPNQKILDKIGRAHV
;
A
#
# COMPACT_ATOMS: atom_id res chain seq x y z
N MET A 1 23.19 -5.32 -13.63
CA MET A 1 22.69 -4.61 -12.42
C MET A 1 22.22 -5.63 -11.41
N GLN A 2 22.49 -5.43 -10.10
CA GLN A 2 22.14 -6.40 -9.03
C GLN A 2 20.64 -6.66 -8.94
N LEU A 3 19.81 -5.62 -9.06
CA LEU A 3 18.35 -5.76 -9.09
C LEU A 3 17.88 -6.68 -10.23
N ALA A 4 18.40 -6.50 -11.45
CA ALA A 4 18.03 -7.32 -12.60
C ALA A 4 18.40 -8.81 -12.38
N SER A 5 19.59 -9.07 -11.83
CA SER A 5 20.00 -10.43 -11.47
C SER A 5 19.11 -11.06 -10.41
N PHE A 6 18.70 -10.28 -9.41
CA PHE A 6 17.77 -10.71 -8.37
C PHE A 6 16.37 -11.01 -8.94
N LEU A 7 15.82 -10.10 -9.74
CA LEU A 7 14.52 -10.27 -10.38
C LEU A 7 14.48 -11.49 -11.30
N ASN A 8 15.54 -11.76 -12.07
CA ASN A 8 15.63 -12.95 -12.93
C ASN A 8 15.64 -14.28 -12.15
N LYS A 9 16.00 -14.26 -10.87
CA LYS A 9 15.86 -15.43 -9.99
C LYS A 9 14.44 -15.63 -9.51
N LEU A 10 13.67 -14.57 -9.40
CA LEU A 10 12.28 -14.58 -8.89
C LEU A 10 11.25 -14.77 -9.99
N ILE A 11 11.40 -14.07 -11.12
CA ILE A 11 10.45 -14.08 -12.23
C ILE A 11 10.82 -15.21 -13.20
N LYS A 12 9.96 -16.22 -13.28
CA LYS A 12 10.13 -17.40 -14.15
C LYS A 12 9.02 -17.54 -15.15
N ASP A 13 7.79 -17.23 -14.73
CA ASP A 13 6.59 -17.27 -15.55
C ASP A 13 6.27 -15.87 -16.07
N ASP A 14 6.18 -15.68 -17.38
CA ASP A 14 6.11 -14.37 -18.03
C ASP A 14 7.39 -13.52 -17.75
N GLY A 15 7.29 -12.23 -17.96
CA GLY A 15 8.41 -11.34 -17.72
C GLY A 15 8.19 -9.92 -18.25
N PHE A 16 9.20 -9.08 -18.07
CA PHE A 16 9.18 -7.69 -18.52
C PHE A 16 10.59 -7.20 -18.84
N ILE A 17 10.68 -6.04 -19.46
CA ILE A 17 11.95 -5.35 -19.70
C ILE A 17 12.15 -4.30 -18.62
N LEU A 18 13.26 -4.36 -17.92
CA LEU A 18 13.68 -3.32 -16.98
C LEU A 18 14.67 -2.39 -17.68
N ILE A 19 14.40 -1.08 -17.66
CA ILE A 19 15.32 -0.05 -18.16
C ILE A 19 15.79 0.77 -16.97
N ASP A 20 17.09 0.84 -16.76
CA ASP A 20 17.65 1.63 -15.67
C ASP A 20 17.81 3.13 -16.02
N ALA A 21 18.21 3.92 -15.04
CA ALA A 21 18.41 5.37 -15.21
C ALA A 21 19.52 5.76 -16.19
N ASN A 22 20.35 4.80 -16.63
CA ASN A 22 21.34 5.00 -17.69
C ASN A 22 20.85 4.48 -19.05
N SER A 23 19.55 4.16 -19.17
CA SER A 23 18.90 3.59 -20.36
C SER A 23 19.41 2.19 -20.74
N ILE A 24 20.05 1.46 -19.84
CA ILE A 24 20.47 0.09 -20.07
C ILE A 24 19.27 -0.83 -19.89
N LYS A 25 19.04 -1.71 -20.88
CA LYS A 25 17.91 -2.65 -20.90
C LYS A 25 18.33 -3.99 -20.31
N TYR A 26 17.47 -4.52 -19.44
CA TYR A 26 17.62 -5.86 -18.85
C TYR A 26 16.35 -6.65 -19.11
N ILE A 27 16.48 -7.85 -19.65
CA ILE A 27 15.35 -8.78 -19.84
C ILE A 27 15.15 -9.52 -18.53
N ILE A 28 13.95 -9.48 -17.98
CA ILE A 28 13.56 -10.16 -16.74
C ILE A 28 12.54 -11.24 -17.06
N GLY A 29 12.86 -12.51 -16.74
CA GLY A 29 12.02 -13.65 -17.09
C GLY A 29 11.90 -13.87 -18.60
N ASN A 30 10.69 -14.21 -19.05
CA ASN A 30 10.34 -14.47 -20.45
C ASN A 30 9.24 -13.50 -20.94
N PRO A 31 9.56 -12.23 -21.23
CA PRO A 31 8.55 -11.26 -21.65
C PRO A 31 7.91 -11.63 -22.98
N LYS A 32 6.64 -11.27 -23.17
CA LYS A 32 5.92 -11.44 -24.44
C LYS A 32 6.67 -10.74 -25.57
N LYS A 33 6.88 -11.44 -26.71
CA LYS A 33 7.70 -10.93 -27.80
C LYS A 33 7.12 -9.70 -28.50
N GLU A 34 5.81 -9.65 -28.70
CA GLU A 34 5.17 -8.59 -29.50
C GLU A 34 5.01 -7.28 -28.73
N LYS A 35 4.66 -7.32 -27.46
CA LYS A 35 4.43 -6.11 -26.64
C LYS A 35 4.84 -6.36 -25.20
N PRO A 36 6.15 -6.38 -24.90
CA PRO A 36 6.62 -6.57 -23.54
C PRO A 36 6.28 -5.37 -22.67
N ILE A 37 5.92 -5.62 -21.41
CA ILE A 37 5.82 -4.55 -20.40
C ILE A 37 7.23 -4.02 -20.16
N ILE A 38 7.36 -2.71 -20.04
CA ILE A 38 8.63 -2.05 -19.75
C ILE A 38 8.50 -1.34 -18.41
N LEU A 39 9.40 -1.66 -17.50
CA LEU A 39 9.58 -0.97 -16.23
C LEU A 39 10.80 -0.04 -16.35
N ARG A 40 10.58 1.26 -16.33
CA ARG A 40 11.63 2.27 -16.46
C ARG A 40 11.92 2.94 -15.14
N LEU A 41 13.18 2.92 -14.72
CA LEU A 41 13.67 3.62 -13.54
C LEU A 41 14.35 4.92 -13.98
N LEU A 42 13.90 6.05 -13.44
CA LEU A 42 14.46 7.38 -13.75
C LEU A 42 15.50 7.84 -12.71
N ASP A 43 15.43 7.32 -11.48
CA ASP A 43 16.41 7.60 -10.43
C ASP A 43 17.49 6.51 -10.34
N LYS A 44 18.76 6.93 -10.35
CA LYS A 44 19.92 6.02 -10.21
C LYS A 44 19.96 5.26 -8.90
N LYS A 45 19.38 5.81 -7.82
CA LYS A 45 19.35 5.15 -6.51
C LYS A 45 18.20 4.16 -6.36
N LEU A 46 17.21 4.22 -7.26
CA LEU A 46 15.98 3.46 -7.13
C LEU A 46 16.22 1.94 -7.19
N HIS A 47 17.21 1.49 -7.97
CA HIS A 47 17.54 0.06 -8.04
C HIS A 47 18.01 -0.53 -6.71
N TYR A 48 18.72 0.22 -5.87
CA TYR A 48 19.08 -0.22 -4.51
C TYR A 48 17.88 -0.17 -3.58
N LYS A 49 17.08 0.90 -3.65
CA LYS A 49 15.85 1.04 -2.86
C LYS A 49 14.89 -0.13 -3.11
N LEU A 50 14.65 -0.46 -4.38
CA LEU A 50 13.80 -1.59 -4.77
C LEU A 50 14.41 -2.96 -4.39
N LEU A 51 15.72 -3.10 -4.38
CA LEU A 51 16.36 -4.34 -3.96
C LEU A 51 16.17 -4.61 -2.45
N PHE A 52 16.28 -3.57 -1.63
CA PHE A 52 16.22 -3.70 -0.17
C PHE A 52 14.81 -3.55 0.41
N TYR A 53 13.99 -2.64 -0.13
CA TYR A 53 12.65 -2.33 0.38
C TYR A 53 11.64 -2.15 -0.77
N PRO A 54 11.35 -3.21 -1.56
CA PRO A 54 10.46 -3.12 -2.71
C PRO A 54 9.04 -2.69 -2.33
N ASP A 55 8.53 -3.16 -1.19
CA ASP A 55 7.16 -2.90 -0.73
C ASP A 55 6.89 -1.40 -0.51
N LEU A 56 7.89 -0.65 -0.06
CA LEU A 56 7.79 0.78 0.17
C LEU A 56 8.10 1.56 -1.12
N TYR A 57 9.29 1.34 -1.66
CA TYR A 57 9.80 2.20 -2.73
C TYR A 57 9.18 1.96 -4.09
N PHE A 58 8.52 0.82 -4.32
CA PHE A 58 7.79 0.63 -5.56
C PHE A 58 6.58 1.58 -5.62
N GLY A 59 5.77 1.63 -4.56
CA GLY A 59 4.60 2.51 -4.49
C GLY A 59 4.99 4.00 -4.54
N GLU A 60 5.96 4.41 -3.72
CA GLU A 60 6.47 5.79 -3.71
C GLU A 60 7.00 6.21 -5.08
N ALA A 61 7.89 5.42 -5.68
CA ALA A 61 8.49 5.75 -6.98
C ALA A 61 7.48 5.77 -8.12
N TYR A 62 6.43 4.95 -8.06
CA TYR A 62 5.34 5.00 -9.02
C TYR A 62 4.50 6.28 -8.85
N ALA A 63 4.16 6.63 -7.61
CA ALA A 63 3.41 7.86 -7.30
C ALA A 63 4.20 9.13 -7.66
N ASP A 64 5.51 9.17 -7.35
CA ASP A 64 6.41 10.28 -7.68
C ASP A 64 6.79 10.34 -9.17
N GLY A 65 6.42 9.32 -9.96
CA GLY A 65 6.76 9.24 -11.38
C GLY A 65 8.24 8.93 -11.67
N THR A 66 9.05 8.57 -10.66
CA THR A 66 10.44 8.13 -10.84
C THR A 66 10.57 6.68 -11.30
N LEU A 67 9.47 5.93 -11.23
CA LEU A 67 9.25 4.63 -11.85
C LEU A 67 8.08 4.73 -12.82
N LYS A 68 8.27 4.30 -14.06
CA LYS A 68 7.22 4.31 -15.09
C LYS A 68 6.99 2.91 -15.64
N ILE A 69 5.71 2.61 -15.93
CA ILE A 69 5.31 1.38 -16.62
C ILE A 69 4.91 1.77 -18.05
N GLU A 70 5.55 1.16 -19.03
CA GLU A 70 5.32 1.41 -20.45
C GLU A 70 4.83 0.11 -21.11
N ASN A 71 4.07 0.23 -22.20
CA ASN A 71 3.50 -0.90 -22.97
C ASN A 71 2.58 -1.85 -22.16
N GLY A 72 1.95 -1.34 -21.11
CA GLY A 72 1.03 -2.09 -20.26
C GLY A 72 0.52 -1.24 -19.11
N SER A 73 -0.32 -1.83 -18.27
CA SER A 73 -0.86 -1.20 -17.08
C SER A 73 -0.10 -1.62 -15.82
N LEU A 74 -0.33 -0.89 -14.72
CA LEU A 74 0.13 -1.32 -13.38
C LEU A 74 -0.42 -2.70 -13.03
N THR A 75 -1.68 -2.97 -13.37
CA THR A 75 -2.33 -4.25 -13.11
C THR A 75 -1.60 -5.39 -13.82
N ASP A 76 -1.25 -5.23 -15.10
CA ASP A 76 -0.52 -6.25 -15.86
C ASP A 76 0.84 -6.56 -15.23
N PHE A 77 1.56 -5.52 -14.76
CA PHE A 77 2.83 -5.70 -14.05
C PHE A 77 2.66 -6.44 -12.72
N LEU A 78 1.62 -6.07 -11.94
CA LEU A 78 1.32 -6.72 -10.67
C LEU A 78 0.90 -8.18 -10.84
N GLU A 79 0.18 -8.53 -11.91
CA GLU A 79 -0.15 -9.92 -12.24
C GLU A 79 1.08 -10.77 -12.47
N ILE A 80 2.06 -10.27 -13.26
CA ILE A 80 3.33 -10.98 -13.47
C ILE A 80 4.04 -11.21 -12.13
N THR A 81 4.11 -10.19 -11.29
CA THR A 81 4.79 -10.30 -9.98
C THR A 81 4.07 -11.25 -9.04
N ALA A 82 2.73 -11.19 -8.96
CA ALA A 82 1.92 -12.05 -8.11
C ALA A 82 2.02 -13.53 -8.51
N LYS A 83 1.97 -13.85 -9.81
CA LYS A 83 2.16 -15.21 -10.32
C LYS A 83 3.49 -15.83 -9.85
N ASN A 84 4.53 -15.02 -9.81
CA ASN A 84 5.88 -15.50 -9.51
C ASN A 84 6.17 -15.54 -8.00
N ILE A 85 5.70 -14.57 -7.22
CA ILE A 85 5.93 -14.50 -5.77
C ILE A 85 5.18 -15.63 -5.04
N GLY A 86 3.94 -15.93 -5.45
CA GLY A 86 3.12 -16.97 -4.80
C GLY A 86 3.61 -18.40 -5.02
N ARG A 87 4.39 -18.66 -6.08
CA ARG A 87 4.87 -20.02 -6.47
C ARG A 87 6.27 -20.34 -6.00
N ASN A 88 7.11 -19.37 -5.77
CA ASN A 88 8.50 -19.61 -5.38
C ASN A 88 8.57 -19.98 -3.89
N LYS A 89 9.03 -21.21 -3.60
CA LYS A 89 9.54 -21.55 -2.28
C LYS A 89 10.58 -20.50 -1.90
N ILE A 90 10.25 -19.67 -0.91
CA ILE A 90 11.07 -18.55 -0.47
C ILE A 90 12.49 -19.06 -0.25
N ASN A 91 13.42 -18.60 -1.10
CA ASN A 91 14.82 -18.98 -1.04
C ASN A 91 15.39 -18.61 0.36
N ILE A 92 16.28 -19.44 0.91
CA ILE A 92 16.88 -19.24 2.24
C ILE A 92 17.43 -17.81 2.39
N PHE A 93 17.98 -17.23 1.32
CA PHE A 93 18.46 -15.85 1.30
C PHE A 93 17.33 -14.81 1.48
N ALA A 94 16.15 -15.02 0.86
CA ALA A 94 15.00 -14.16 1.07
C ALA A 94 14.41 -14.30 2.50
N LYS A 95 14.47 -15.52 3.08
CA LYS A 95 14.13 -15.72 4.50
C LYS A 95 15.09 -14.98 5.43
N LEU A 96 16.40 -15.03 5.16
CA LEU A 96 17.40 -14.31 5.95
C LEU A 96 17.20 -12.79 5.86
N LEU A 97 16.99 -12.24 4.65
CA LEU A 97 16.70 -10.83 4.45
C LEU A 97 15.39 -10.41 5.16
N ASN A 98 14.35 -11.24 5.10
CA ASN A 98 13.11 -10.97 5.80
C ASN A 98 13.28 -11.04 7.33
N SER A 99 14.10 -11.94 7.83
CA SER A 99 14.43 -12.01 9.27
C SER A 99 15.19 -10.76 9.72
N LEU A 100 16.21 -10.33 8.98
CA LEU A 100 16.95 -9.10 9.27
C LEU A 100 16.05 -7.86 9.18
N ARG A 101 15.17 -7.78 8.19
CA ARG A 101 14.15 -6.74 8.07
C ARG A 101 13.17 -6.77 9.24
N GLY A 102 12.74 -7.97 9.67
CA GLY A 102 11.87 -8.15 10.83
C GLY A 102 12.49 -7.57 12.11
N THR A 103 13.75 -7.89 12.35
CA THR A 103 14.49 -7.36 13.51
C THR A 103 14.67 -5.84 13.42
N TYR A 104 15.03 -5.31 12.25
CA TYR A 104 15.15 -3.87 12.03
C TYR A 104 13.78 -3.16 12.22
N ARG A 105 12.69 -3.71 11.66
CA ARG A 105 11.33 -3.19 11.86
C ARG A 105 10.91 -3.22 13.33
N TYR A 106 11.23 -4.29 14.06
CA TYR A 106 10.96 -4.37 15.49
C TYR A 106 11.67 -3.26 16.26
N LEU A 107 12.95 -3.00 15.97
CA LEU A 107 13.73 -1.94 16.60
C LEU A 107 13.27 -0.54 16.20
N THR A 108 12.89 -0.32 14.93
CA THR A 108 12.45 1.00 14.44
C THR A 108 10.98 1.31 14.75
N ASN A 109 10.16 0.27 14.92
CA ASN A 109 8.76 0.42 15.31
C ASN A 109 8.56 0.64 16.82
N PHE A 110 9.66 0.73 17.58
CA PHE A 110 9.56 1.12 18.98
C PHE A 110 9.01 2.54 19.06
N ASN A 111 7.72 2.63 19.35
CA ASN A 111 6.95 3.86 19.23
C ASN A 111 6.96 4.58 20.59
N PHE A 112 7.98 5.42 20.82
CA PHE A 112 7.97 6.30 22.00
C PHE A 112 6.74 7.20 21.94
N VAL A 113 6.10 7.45 23.08
CA VAL A 113 4.88 8.27 23.23
C VAL A 113 4.97 9.61 22.45
N LYS A 114 6.15 10.25 22.49
CA LYS A 114 6.41 11.51 21.77
C LYS A 114 6.37 11.35 20.24
N LYS A 115 6.88 10.23 19.72
CA LYS A 115 6.89 9.91 18.29
C LYS A 115 5.50 9.45 17.81
N SER A 116 4.75 8.76 18.67
CA SER A 116 3.38 8.34 18.42
C SER A 116 2.48 9.54 18.11
N LYS A 117 2.57 10.59 18.91
CA LYS A 117 1.78 11.83 18.70
C LYS A 117 2.07 12.47 17.35
N THR A 118 3.35 12.58 16.96
CA THR A 118 3.76 13.13 15.66
C THR A 118 3.28 12.25 14.49
N ASN A 119 3.37 10.94 14.63
CA ASN A 119 2.91 9.99 13.59
C ASN A 119 1.38 10.05 13.41
N VAL A 120 0.62 10.19 14.50
CA VAL A 120 -0.84 10.34 14.43
C VAL A 120 -1.20 11.65 13.74
N ILE A 121 -0.57 12.77 14.10
CA ILE A 121 -0.79 14.05 13.44
C ILE A 121 -0.52 13.92 11.94
N HIS A 122 0.62 13.36 11.54
CA HIS A 122 0.98 13.22 10.13
C HIS A 122 0.02 12.29 9.35
N HIS A 123 -0.54 11.27 10.01
CA HIS A 123 -1.51 10.36 9.37
C HIS A 123 -2.86 11.04 9.08
N TYR A 124 -3.23 12.02 9.90
CA TYR A 124 -4.49 12.77 9.76
C TYR A 124 -4.32 14.19 9.20
N ASP A 125 -3.09 14.58 8.89
CA ASP A 125 -2.75 15.88 8.28
C ASP A 125 -3.03 15.88 6.76
N ILE A 126 -4.17 15.30 6.40
CA ILE A 126 -4.73 15.31 5.06
C ILE A 126 -5.71 16.48 5.00
N SER A 127 -5.68 17.24 3.92
CA SER A 127 -6.56 18.41 3.79
C SER A 127 -8.04 18.03 3.93
N ASP A 128 -8.79 18.87 4.58
CA ASP A 128 -10.26 18.74 4.72
C ASP A 128 -10.95 18.56 3.38
N GLU A 129 -10.45 19.22 2.33
CA GLU A 129 -10.94 19.11 0.97
C GLU A 129 -10.91 17.67 0.44
N LEU A 130 -9.85 16.91 0.77
CA LEU A 130 -9.79 15.51 0.36
C LEU A 130 -10.84 14.67 1.10
N TYR A 131 -11.06 14.92 2.39
CA TYR A 131 -12.12 14.22 3.14
C TYR A 131 -13.51 14.52 2.62
N ASP A 132 -13.78 15.74 2.21
CA ASP A 132 -15.05 16.15 1.65
C ASP A 132 -15.38 15.51 0.29
N LEU A 133 -14.37 14.99 -0.42
CA LEU A 133 -14.57 14.27 -1.68
C LEU A 133 -15.19 12.88 -1.52
N PHE A 134 -14.99 12.21 -0.39
CA PHE A 134 -15.38 10.81 -0.26
C PHE A 134 -16.08 10.44 1.06
N LEU A 135 -16.14 11.33 2.04
CA LEU A 135 -16.86 11.10 3.29
C LEU A 135 -18.24 11.76 3.28
N ASP A 136 -19.07 11.34 4.25
CA ASP A 136 -20.35 11.99 4.56
C ASP A 136 -20.14 13.39 5.20
N SER A 137 -21.19 14.18 5.30
CA SER A 137 -21.14 15.55 5.86
C SER A 137 -20.61 15.61 7.30
N LYS A 138 -20.70 14.53 8.05
CA LYS A 138 -20.14 14.38 9.39
C LYS A 138 -18.71 13.81 9.40
N ARG A 139 -18.12 13.62 8.22
CA ARG A 139 -16.76 13.09 8.00
C ARG A 139 -16.48 11.80 8.79
N GLN A 140 -17.43 10.86 8.77
CA GLN A 140 -17.26 9.58 9.45
C GLN A 140 -16.32 8.68 8.67
N TYR A 141 -15.09 8.53 9.14
CA TYR A 141 -14.05 7.73 8.48
C TYR A 141 -14.07 6.26 8.96
N SER A 142 -15.21 5.60 8.74
CA SER A 142 -15.42 4.19 9.04
C SER A 142 -16.50 3.62 8.15
N CYS A 143 -16.58 2.28 8.02
CA CYS A 143 -17.55 1.61 7.15
C CYS A 143 -18.98 2.03 7.48
N ALA A 144 -19.76 2.36 6.46
CA ALA A 144 -21.18 2.68 6.57
C ALA A 144 -22.04 1.40 6.67
N TYR A 145 -23.25 1.51 7.17
CA TYR A 145 -24.24 0.44 7.27
C TYR A 145 -25.39 0.66 6.29
N PHE A 146 -25.27 0.08 5.11
CA PHE A 146 -26.29 0.10 4.08
C PHE A 146 -27.40 -0.90 4.43
N LYS A 147 -28.63 -0.42 4.66
CA LYS A 147 -29.81 -1.28 4.85
C LYS A 147 -30.36 -1.71 3.50
N ASN A 148 -30.25 -0.84 2.50
CA ASN A 148 -30.67 -1.08 1.11
C ASN A 148 -29.54 -0.71 0.18
N GLU A 149 -29.46 -1.39 -0.98
CA GLU A 149 -28.45 -1.11 -2.02
C GLU A 149 -28.53 0.31 -2.59
N THR A 150 -29.70 0.94 -2.49
CA THR A 150 -29.96 2.30 -2.97
C THR A 150 -29.72 3.39 -1.94
N ASP A 151 -29.31 3.04 -0.72
CA ASP A 151 -29.03 4.03 0.32
C ASP A 151 -27.85 4.93 -0.12
N SER A 152 -27.98 6.24 0.12
CA SER A 152 -26.86 7.15 0.00
C SER A 152 -25.83 6.90 1.10
N LEU A 153 -24.57 7.34 0.90
CA LEU A 153 -23.54 7.28 1.93
C LEU A 153 -23.98 7.97 3.22
N GLU A 154 -24.61 9.12 3.11
CA GLU A 154 -25.16 9.89 4.23
C GLU A 154 -26.18 9.07 5.04
N THR A 155 -27.11 8.43 4.34
CA THR A 155 -28.12 7.56 4.95
C THR A 155 -27.48 6.35 5.62
N ALA A 156 -26.53 5.71 4.96
CA ALA A 156 -25.87 4.54 5.49
C ALA A 156 -24.99 4.83 6.72
N GLN A 157 -24.34 5.99 6.75
CA GLN A 157 -23.58 6.45 7.92
C GLN A 157 -24.49 6.77 9.12
N ASN A 158 -25.65 7.40 8.90
CA ASN A 158 -26.65 7.61 9.94
C ASN A 158 -27.23 6.27 10.43
N ASN A 159 -27.53 5.33 9.55
CA ASN A 159 -27.97 3.98 9.89
C ASN A 159 -26.95 3.25 10.78
N LYS A 160 -25.65 3.43 10.52
CA LYS A 160 -24.57 2.88 11.36
C LYS A 160 -24.64 3.43 12.79
N ILE A 161 -24.78 4.75 12.94
CA ILE A 161 -24.89 5.40 14.26
C ILE A 161 -26.07 4.82 15.03
N GLU A 162 -27.26 4.79 14.40
CA GLU A 162 -28.46 4.24 15.02
C GLU A 162 -28.28 2.77 15.41
N HIS A 163 -27.66 1.98 14.56
CA HIS A 163 -27.39 0.57 14.83
C HIS A 163 -26.49 0.38 16.05
N ILE A 164 -25.43 1.19 16.18
CA ILE A 164 -24.53 1.15 17.32
C ILE A 164 -25.27 1.58 18.60
N ILE A 165 -26.02 2.67 18.56
CA ILE A 165 -26.81 3.17 19.70
C ILE A 165 -27.80 2.11 20.19
N LYS A 166 -28.51 1.46 19.27
CA LYS A 166 -29.44 0.37 19.62
C LYS A 166 -28.72 -0.81 20.26
N LYS A 167 -27.54 -1.19 19.78
CA LYS A 167 -26.75 -2.28 20.38
C LYS A 167 -26.24 -1.96 21.78
N LEU A 168 -25.89 -0.71 22.03
CA LEU A 168 -25.41 -0.27 23.34
C LEU A 168 -26.51 -0.27 24.41
N ASN A 169 -27.79 -0.23 24.01
CA ASN A 169 -28.95 -0.24 24.93
C ASN A 169 -28.76 0.76 26.10
N LEU A 170 -28.42 1.99 25.77
CA LEU A 170 -28.03 3.02 26.72
C LEU A 170 -29.18 3.38 27.67
N GLN A 171 -28.85 3.49 28.97
CA GLN A 171 -29.73 3.97 29.98
C GLN A 171 -29.39 5.41 30.42
N PRO A 172 -30.33 6.19 30.96
CA PRO A 172 -30.05 7.52 31.46
C PRO A 172 -28.87 7.54 32.45
N ASN A 173 -28.05 8.58 32.39
CA ASN A 173 -26.86 8.77 33.27
C ASN A 173 -25.71 7.79 33.11
N GLN A 174 -25.70 6.92 32.09
CA GLN A 174 -24.52 6.12 31.76
C GLN A 174 -23.41 6.98 31.16
N LYS A 175 -22.16 6.65 31.50
CA LYS A 175 -20.99 7.24 30.88
C LYS A 175 -20.48 6.31 29.79
N ILE A 176 -20.19 6.86 28.61
CA ILE A 176 -19.69 6.12 27.46
C ILE A 176 -18.23 6.50 27.23
N LEU A 177 -17.37 5.50 27.02
CA LEU A 177 -16.01 5.69 26.55
C LEU A 177 -15.92 5.26 25.09
N ASP A 178 -15.68 6.21 24.20
CA ASP A 178 -15.27 5.90 22.82
C ASP A 178 -13.74 5.80 22.77
N LYS A 179 -13.25 4.59 22.49
CA LYS A 179 -11.81 4.32 22.37
C LYS A 179 -11.47 4.05 20.93
N ILE A 180 -10.52 4.83 20.39
CA ILE A 180 -10.14 4.79 18.98
C ILE A 180 -11.33 5.15 18.07
N GLY A 181 -12.14 6.09 18.53
CA GLY A 181 -13.10 6.76 17.70
C GLY A 181 -12.42 7.62 16.64
N ARG A 182 -13.17 8.50 16.06
CA ARG A 182 -12.63 9.45 15.08
C ARG A 182 -11.59 10.36 15.73
N ALA A 183 -10.46 10.57 15.04
CA ALA A 183 -9.59 11.68 15.38
C ALA A 183 -10.35 12.98 15.07
N HIS A 184 -10.66 13.77 16.09
CA HIS A 184 -11.11 15.13 15.89
C HIS A 184 -9.87 16.01 15.67
N VAL A 185 -9.83 16.65 14.53
CA VAL A 185 -8.93 17.75 14.25
C VAL A 185 -9.56 19.02 14.76
#